data_b59d17a86ed1f10230e36f7a1c4e4c09
#
_entry.id   b59d17a86ed1f10230e36f7a1c4e4c09
#
_cell.length_a   1.000
_cell.length_b   1.000
_cell.length_c   1.000
_cell.angle_alpha   90.00
_cell.angle_beta   90.00
_cell.angle_gamma   90.00
#
_symmetry.space_group_name_H-M   'P 1'
#
loop_
_entity.id
_entity.type
_entity.pdbx_description
1 polymer ?
#
loop_
_entity_poly.entity_id
_entity_poly.type
_entity_poly.pdbx_seq_one_letter_code
_entity_poly.pdbx_strand_id
1 'polypeptide(L)'
;MDNLILVNKYNKLHSNYVPEGLIEITDFIESTIIEGNMKVNEKAYNAFLLLQKEALKNGHQIFINSAYRSYKDQKKTLINFIDKLDYEEAISRVALPGHSEHQTGLAIDFAILESIDEGGKHYVKGWDMWEDNAANWVYQNAHRFGFILRYPKDKEIVTGQMGEPWHLRYVGTKHATLIYNMKFTLEEYLDYINKDFNKDTTKIPLIGIAGRVEYSDKNLPVISTGEFYRKSMVRNGASVITIQPPQDVVYNEITPRDVPRLSYKDKEILDNILSKLDGIILPGGSKWYEFDEYICEYALDHDIPLLGICLGMQTISYIDNRKARVPKFKTYINDSEIDHNQLGPEYVHAVNLRKGSKIYELLGQDTIMVNSRHSYNIGEENNEFKVYAYSSDGIPECIENGKNAMGVQWHPELMAEYDKNNQELMKYFVETCRKGW
;
A
#
# COMPACT_ATOMS: atom_id res chain seq x y z
N MET A 1 -18.24 2.57 4.25
CA MET A 1 -17.04 1.96 4.86
C MET A 1 -16.85 0.59 4.24
N ASP A 2 -15.68 0.32 3.76
CA ASP A 2 -15.34 -0.98 3.17
C ASP A 2 -15.10 -2.00 4.30
N ASN A 3 -16.01 -2.94 4.48
CA ASN A 3 -15.85 -4.00 5.47
C ASN A 3 -14.71 -4.97 5.14
N LEU A 4 -14.15 -4.88 3.92
CA LEU A 4 -13.07 -5.72 3.43
C LEU A 4 -11.69 -5.07 3.49
N ILE A 5 -11.56 -3.90 4.13
CA ILE A 5 -10.25 -3.27 4.32
C ILE A 5 -9.25 -4.26 4.94
N LEU A 6 -8.15 -4.52 4.27
CA LEU A 6 -7.10 -5.43 4.73
C LEU A 6 -6.11 -4.67 5.61
N VAL A 7 -5.94 -5.16 6.83
CA VAL A 7 -4.93 -4.64 7.77
C VAL A 7 -4.13 -5.84 8.30
N ASN A 8 -2.84 -5.83 8.08
CA ASN A 8 -1.92 -6.87 8.53
C ASN A 8 -0.48 -6.32 8.57
N LYS A 9 0.54 -7.15 8.74
CA LYS A 9 1.93 -6.70 8.80
C LYS A 9 2.43 -6.03 7.50
N TYR A 10 1.73 -6.19 6.38
CA TYR A 10 2.09 -5.59 5.09
C TYR A 10 1.20 -4.40 4.72
N ASN A 11 0.01 -4.31 5.31
CA ASN A 11 -1.00 -3.28 5.03
C ASN A 11 -1.32 -2.55 6.31
N LYS A 12 -0.81 -1.32 6.46
CA LYS A 12 -1.02 -0.50 7.65
C LYS A 12 -2.04 0.61 7.43
N LEU A 13 -2.72 0.99 8.50
CA LEU A 13 -3.53 2.19 8.57
C LEU A 13 -2.67 3.39 9.01
N HIS A 14 -3.05 4.56 8.56
CA HIS A 14 -2.42 5.81 8.98
C HIS A 14 -2.63 6.04 10.48
N SER A 15 -1.68 6.77 11.12
CA SER A 15 -1.73 7.04 12.58
C SER A 15 -2.95 7.84 13.02
N ASN A 16 -3.51 8.67 12.15
CA ASN A 16 -4.71 9.46 12.39
C ASN A 16 -6.00 8.81 11.85
N TYR A 17 -5.93 7.59 11.32
CA TYR A 17 -7.11 6.89 10.84
C TYR A 17 -8.04 6.57 12.02
N VAL A 18 -9.27 7.09 11.94
CA VAL A 18 -10.39 6.80 12.83
C VAL A 18 -11.56 6.34 11.96
N PRO A 19 -12.09 5.14 12.16
CA PRO A 19 -13.20 4.66 11.35
C PRO A 19 -14.49 5.42 11.66
N GLU A 20 -15.34 5.58 10.66
CA GLU A 20 -16.70 6.08 10.85
C GLU A 20 -17.58 5.05 11.56
N GLY A 21 -18.63 5.51 12.22
CA GLY A 21 -19.62 4.65 12.86
C GLY A 21 -19.13 3.93 14.12
N LEU A 22 -18.14 4.49 14.82
CA LEU A 22 -17.79 4.05 16.17
C LEU A 22 -18.86 4.46 17.16
N ILE A 23 -19.31 3.50 17.95
CA ILE A 23 -20.22 3.71 19.09
C ILE A 23 -19.53 3.26 20.38
N GLU A 24 -19.92 3.84 21.51
CA GLU A 24 -19.52 3.40 22.84
C GLU A 24 -20.44 2.27 23.31
N ILE A 25 -19.83 1.26 23.95
CA ILE A 25 -20.55 0.11 24.50
C ILE A 25 -20.23 -0.06 25.97
N THR A 26 -21.18 -0.64 26.71
CA THR A 26 -21.07 -0.90 28.15
C THR A 26 -21.12 -2.39 28.50
N ASP A 27 -21.55 -3.23 27.57
CA ASP A 27 -21.67 -4.68 27.73
C ASP A 27 -20.41 -5.38 27.21
N PHE A 28 -19.36 -5.35 28.04
CA PHE A 28 -18.08 -6.00 27.78
C PHE A 28 -17.43 -6.47 29.08
N ILE A 29 -16.44 -7.35 28.98
CA ILE A 29 -15.62 -7.75 30.11
C ILE A 29 -14.63 -6.63 30.41
N GLU A 30 -14.58 -6.16 31.67
CA GLU A 30 -13.60 -5.14 32.07
C GLU A 30 -12.17 -5.57 31.69
N SER A 31 -11.53 -4.74 30.88
CA SER A 31 -10.15 -4.93 30.45
C SER A 31 -9.27 -3.85 31.07
N THR A 32 -8.14 -4.25 31.61
CA THR A 32 -7.16 -3.34 32.23
C THR A 32 -6.37 -2.48 31.22
N ILE A 33 -6.64 -2.61 29.92
CA ILE A 33 -5.81 -2.02 28.84
C ILE A 33 -6.44 -0.75 28.24
N ILE A 34 -7.77 -0.56 28.40
CA ILE A 34 -8.47 0.58 27.80
C ILE A 34 -8.86 1.58 28.87
N GLU A 35 -8.33 2.81 28.77
CA GLU A 35 -8.81 3.95 29.55
C GLU A 35 -10.11 4.48 28.92
N GLY A 36 -11.23 4.38 29.62
CA GLY A 36 -12.54 4.86 29.19
C GLY A 36 -13.47 3.79 28.65
N ASN A 37 -14.57 4.21 28.00
CA ASN A 37 -15.55 3.32 27.43
C ASN A 37 -15.02 2.59 26.18
N MET A 38 -15.34 1.30 26.07
CA MET A 38 -14.99 0.52 24.90
C MET A 38 -15.76 1.03 23.68
N LYS A 39 -15.08 1.14 22.54
CA LYS A 39 -15.69 1.53 21.25
C LYS A 39 -15.65 0.37 20.26
N VAL A 40 -16.61 0.35 19.36
CA VAL A 40 -16.70 -0.65 18.27
C VAL A 40 -17.50 -0.05 17.11
N ASN A 41 -17.30 -0.55 15.90
CA ASN A 41 -18.15 -0.18 14.77
C ASN A 41 -19.57 -0.68 15.00
N GLU A 42 -20.58 0.19 14.83
CA GLU A 42 -21.99 -0.10 15.09
C GLU A 42 -22.49 -1.37 14.36
N LYS A 43 -22.09 -1.56 13.09
CA LYS A 43 -22.48 -2.76 12.31
C LYS A 43 -21.88 -4.03 12.91
N ALA A 44 -20.60 -3.98 13.29
CA ALA A 44 -19.94 -5.12 13.92
C ALA A 44 -20.57 -5.44 15.29
N TYR A 45 -20.88 -4.42 16.09
CA TYR A 45 -21.55 -4.60 17.38
C TYR A 45 -22.93 -5.24 17.24
N ASN A 46 -23.79 -4.69 16.38
CA ASN A 46 -25.12 -5.23 16.16
C ASN A 46 -25.08 -6.68 15.67
N ALA A 47 -24.14 -7.01 14.81
CA ALA A 47 -23.90 -8.37 14.34
C ALA A 47 -23.42 -9.30 15.48
N PHE A 48 -22.54 -8.81 16.36
CA PHE A 48 -22.07 -9.57 17.51
C PHE A 48 -23.20 -9.87 18.52
N LEU A 49 -24.08 -8.91 18.78
CA LEU A 49 -25.26 -9.13 19.64
C LEU A 49 -26.21 -10.23 19.10
N LEU A 50 -26.35 -10.32 17.77
CA LEU A 50 -27.10 -11.41 17.14
C LEU A 50 -26.39 -12.76 17.31
N LEU A 51 -25.07 -12.80 17.11
CA LEU A 51 -24.26 -14.00 17.37
C LEU A 51 -24.33 -14.42 18.82
N GLN A 52 -24.19 -13.49 19.77
CA GLN A 52 -24.28 -13.73 21.21
C GLN A 52 -25.62 -14.32 21.59
N LYS A 53 -26.73 -13.74 21.08
CA LYS A 53 -28.08 -14.23 21.31
C LYS A 53 -28.29 -15.66 20.80
N GLU A 54 -27.71 -15.97 19.64
CA GLU A 54 -27.85 -17.33 19.07
C GLU A 54 -26.94 -18.33 19.82
N ALA A 55 -25.74 -17.91 20.23
CA ALA A 55 -24.85 -18.70 21.07
C ALA A 55 -25.55 -19.09 22.41
N LEU A 56 -26.20 -18.13 23.04
CA LEU A 56 -26.94 -18.35 24.28
C LEU A 56 -28.07 -19.37 24.13
N LYS A 57 -28.79 -19.37 23.02
CA LYS A 57 -29.81 -20.42 22.73
C LYS A 57 -29.24 -21.82 22.62
N ASN A 58 -27.95 -21.90 22.23
CA ASN A 58 -27.22 -23.16 22.11
C ASN A 58 -26.40 -23.49 23.38
N GLY A 59 -26.69 -22.79 24.51
CA GLY A 59 -26.03 -23.04 25.78
C GLY A 59 -24.68 -22.40 25.97
N HIS A 60 -24.27 -21.48 25.09
CA HIS A 60 -22.97 -20.82 25.13
C HIS A 60 -23.11 -19.35 25.46
N GLN A 61 -22.32 -18.87 26.42
CA GLN A 61 -22.31 -17.45 26.84
C GLN A 61 -20.99 -16.81 26.41
N ILE A 62 -21.05 -15.95 25.40
CA ILE A 62 -19.91 -15.22 24.85
C ILE A 62 -20.04 -13.72 25.13
N PHE A 63 -18.90 -13.05 25.34
CA PHE A 63 -18.83 -11.63 25.68
C PHE A 63 -17.72 -10.94 24.91
N ILE A 64 -17.84 -9.62 24.70
CA ILE A 64 -16.76 -8.81 24.13
C ILE A 64 -15.67 -8.63 25.20
N ASN A 65 -14.44 -8.94 24.83
CA ASN A 65 -13.26 -8.75 25.67
C ASN A 65 -12.41 -7.55 25.20
N SER A 66 -12.34 -7.31 23.87
CA SER A 66 -11.65 -6.17 23.26
C SER A 66 -12.32 -5.83 21.93
N ALA A 67 -12.27 -4.56 21.53
CA ALA A 67 -12.81 -4.11 20.25
C ALA A 67 -11.93 -3.01 19.64
N TYR A 68 -12.45 -1.81 19.36
CA TYR A 68 -11.64 -0.74 18.77
C TYR A 68 -10.45 -0.37 19.64
N ARG A 69 -9.30 -0.21 18.98
CA ARG A 69 -8.06 0.25 19.59
C ARG A 69 -7.40 1.26 18.66
N SER A 70 -7.24 2.50 19.12
CA SER A 70 -6.60 3.54 18.32
C SER A 70 -5.12 3.23 18.07
N TYR A 71 -4.52 3.90 17.09
CA TYR A 71 -3.07 3.84 16.86
C TYR A 71 -2.27 4.11 18.14
N LYS A 72 -2.69 5.13 18.91
CA LYS A 72 -2.04 5.52 20.17
C LYS A 72 -2.14 4.41 21.23
N ASP A 73 -3.30 3.77 21.35
CA ASP A 73 -3.50 2.71 22.33
C ASP A 73 -2.80 1.42 21.90
N GLN A 74 -2.74 1.12 20.60
CA GLN A 74 -1.91 0.03 20.08
C GLN A 74 -0.43 0.24 20.40
N LYS A 75 0.06 1.49 20.32
CA LYS A 75 1.44 1.83 20.70
C LYS A 75 1.68 1.60 22.19
N LYS A 76 0.74 1.99 23.06
CA LYS A 76 0.82 1.70 24.50
C LYS A 76 0.84 0.19 24.78
N THR A 77 -0.04 -0.56 24.11
CA THR A 77 -0.10 -2.02 24.22
C THR A 77 1.24 -2.65 23.87
N LEU A 78 1.82 -2.27 22.73
CA LEU A 78 3.12 -2.79 22.30
C LEU A 78 4.24 -2.47 23.30
N ILE A 79 4.30 -1.24 23.80
CA ILE A 79 5.29 -0.83 24.82
C ILE A 79 5.16 -1.71 26.06
N ASN A 80 3.94 -1.92 26.58
CA ASN A 80 3.69 -2.77 27.74
C ASN A 80 4.11 -4.24 27.53
N PHE A 81 4.11 -4.72 26.27
CA PHE A 81 4.62 -6.06 25.96
C PHE A 81 6.13 -6.07 25.86
N ILE A 82 6.77 -5.05 25.27
CA ILE A 82 8.23 -4.92 25.22
C ILE A 82 8.83 -4.80 26.64
N ASP A 83 8.14 -4.13 27.56
CA ASP A 83 8.57 -4.03 28.96
C ASP A 83 8.55 -5.38 29.71
N LYS A 84 7.78 -6.36 29.24
CA LYS A 84 7.61 -7.68 29.85
C LYS A 84 8.34 -8.80 29.12
N LEU A 85 8.57 -8.63 27.84
CA LEU A 85 9.16 -9.59 26.91
C LEU A 85 10.31 -8.89 26.17
N ASP A 86 11.16 -9.63 25.48
CA ASP A 86 12.06 -9.00 24.53
C ASP A 86 11.30 -8.45 23.29
N TYR A 87 12.00 -7.60 22.53
CA TYR A 87 11.39 -6.92 21.38
C TYR A 87 10.85 -7.91 20.32
N GLU A 88 11.63 -8.92 19.97
CA GLU A 88 11.25 -9.92 18.95
C GLU A 88 10.03 -10.74 19.41
N GLU A 89 10.00 -11.14 20.65
CA GLU A 89 8.86 -11.84 21.22
C GLU A 89 7.62 -10.95 21.31
N ALA A 90 7.77 -9.68 21.69
CA ALA A 90 6.67 -8.73 21.76
C ALA A 90 6.01 -8.50 20.41
N ILE A 91 6.79 -8.26 19.33
CA ILE A 91 6.26 -8.04 17.97
C ILE A 91 5.71 -9.31 17.31
N SER A 92 6.07 -10.49 17.79
CA SER A 92 5.47 -11.75 17.33
C SER A 92 4.06 -11.97 17.88
N ARG A 93 3.74 -11.36 19.04
CA ARG A 93 2.46 -11.50 19.76
C ARG A 93 1.52 -10.32 19.60
N VAL A 94 2.05 -9.13 19.33
CA VAL A 94 1.29 -7.88 19.27
C VAL A 94 1.63 -7.14 17.99
N ALA A 95 0.62 -6.86 17.18
CA ALA A 95 0.78 -6.11 15.94
C ALA A 95 1.38 -4.72 16.19
N LEU A 96 2.24 -4.26 15.28
CA LEU A 96 2.77 -2.90 15.30
C LEU A 96 1.62 -1.87 15.17
N PRO A 97 1.78 -0.65 15.72
CA PRO A 97 0.80 0.43 15.53
C PRO A 97 0.50 0.68 14.05
N GLY A 98 -0.77 0.74 13.72
CA GLY A 98 -1.26 0.81 12.33
C GLY A 98 -1.47 -0.55 11.66
N HIS A 99 -0.88 -1.63 12.17
CA HIS A 99 -0.97 -2.98 11.62
C HIS A 99 -1.98 -3.88 12.34
N SER A 100 -2.73 -3.33 13.30
CA SER A 100 -3.78 -4.03 14.03
C SER A 100 -5.16 -3.77 13.44
N GLU A 101 -5.94 -4.84 13.18
CA GLU A 101 -7.33 -4.73 12.72
C GLU A 101 -8.26 -4.03 13.71
N HIS A 102 -7.91 -4.00 15.00
CA HIS A 102 -8.67 -3.25 16.00
C HIS A 102 -8.81 -1.77 15.67
N GLN A 103 -7.86 -1.18 14.93
CA GLN A 103 -7.96 0.22 14.49
C GLN A 103 -9.08 0.43 13.45
N THR A 104 -9.56 -0.62 12.79
CA THR A 104 -10.71 -0.54 11.87
C THR A 104 -12.06 -0.42 12.59
N GLY A 105 -12.11 -0.77 13.87
CA GLY A 105 -13.36 -0.94 14.63
C GLY A 105 -14.18 -2.17 14.24
N LEU A 106 -13.71 -2.98 13.28
CA LEU A 106 -14.39 -4.17 12.77
C LEU A 106 -13.91 -5.47 13.41
N ALA A 107 -12.87 -5.43 14.25
CA ALA A 107 -12.36 -6.56 14.99
C ALA A 107 -12.95 -6.59 16.41
N ILE A 108 -13.29 -7.78 16.86
CA ILE A 108 -13.80 -8.05 18.21
C ILE A 108 -13.06 -9.29 18.74
N ASP A 109 -12.39 -9.11 19.88
CA ASP A 109 -11.92 -10.24 20.66
C ASP A 109 -13.05 -10.66 21.61
N PHE A 110 -13.40 -11.94 21.58
CA PHE A 110 -14.43 -12.47 22.47
C PHE A 110 -13.83 -13.36 23.57
N ALA A 111 -14.60 -13.58 24.62
CA ALA A 111 -14.32 -14.53 25.68
C ALA A 111 -15.59 -15.32 26.00
N ILE A 112 -15.44 -16.47 26.63
CA ILE A 112 -16.51 -17.39 26.99
C ILE A 112 -16.67 -17.40 28.50
N LEU A 113 -17.91 -17.28 28.99
CA LEU A 113 -18.20 -17.48 30.41
C LEU A 113 -18.15 -18.98 30.70
N GLU A 114 -17.17 -19.39 31.52
CA GLU A 114 -16.98 -20.76 31.94
C GLU A 114 -17.79 -21.11 33.18
N SER A 115 -17.72 -20.26 34.22
CA SER A 115 -18.39 -20.49 35.48
C SER A 115 -18.68 -19.17 36.23
N ILE A 116 -19.57 -19.27 37.20
CA ILE A 116 -19.86 -18.21 38.19
C ILE A 116 -19.83 -18.86 39.56
N ASP A 117 -18.96 -18.36 40.43
CA ASP A 117 -18.83 -18.81 41.82
C ASP A 117 -18.72 -17.63 42.78
N GLU A 118 -18.33 -17.89 44.05
CA GLU A 118 -18.16 -16.86 45.09
C GLU A 118 -17.05 -15.85 44.74
N GLY A 119 -16.09 -16.20 43.86
CA GLY A 119 -15.02 -15.34 43.38
C GLY A 119 -15.44 -14.46 42.18
N GLY A 120 -16.65 -14.68 41.63
CA GLY A 120 -17.18 -13.92 40.51
C GLY A 120 -17.34 -14.74 39.21
N LYS A 121 -17.28 -14.04 38.08
CA LYS A 121 -17.36 -14.65 36.74
C LYS A 121 -15.98 -15.06 36.25
N HIS A 122 -15.84 -16.30 35.81
CA HIS A 122 -14.63 -16.86 35.22
C HIS A 122 -14.81 -17.01 33.71
N TYR A 123 -13.80 -16.62 32.94
CA TYR A 123 -13.86 -16.61 31.48
C TYR A 123 -12.70 -17.40 30.88
N VAL A 124 -13.01 -18.24 29.89
CA VAL A 124 -11.99 -18.84 29.00
C VAL A 124 -11.55 -17.77 28.00
N LYS A 125 -10.25 -17.55 27.93
CA LYS A 125 -9.60 -16.57 27.05
C LYS A 125 -8.28 -17.12 26.50
N GLY A 126 -7.78 -16.50 25.44
CA GLY A 126 -6.48 -16.85 24.89
C GLY A 126 -6.47 -18.21 24.20
N TRP A 127 -5.33 -18.86 24.16
CA TRP A 127 -5.14 -20.10 23.38
C TRP A 127 -5.91 -21.32 23.88
N ASP A 128 -6.36 -21.33 25.15
CA ASP A 128 -7.20 -22.39 25.70
C ASP A 128 -8.55 -22.50 24.96
N MET A 129 -8.99 -21.44 24.28
CA MET A 129 -10.19 -21.43 23.46
C MET A 129 -10.14 -22.38 22.26
N TRP A 130 -8.95 -22.81 21.82
CA TRP A 130 -8.84 -23.77 20.73
C TRP A 130 -9.51 -25.14 21.04
N GLU A 131 -9.55 -25.51 22.30
CA GLU A 131 -10.11 -26.77 22.76
C GLU A 131 -11.51 -26.59 23.37
N ASP A 132 -12.04 -25.35 23.39
CA ASP A 132 -13.33 -25.04 24.02
C ASP A 132 -14.51 -25.29 23.08
N ASN A 133 -15.57 -25.89 23.60
CA ASN A 133 -16.75 -26.27 22.84
C ASN A 133 -17.56 -25.03 22.36
N ALA A 134 -17.65 -23.99 23.20
CA ALA A 134 -18.36 -22.76 22.83
C ALA A 134 -17.59 -21.98 21.76
N ALA A 135 -16.25 -21.94 21.86
CA ALA A 135 -15.40 -21.36 20.83
C ALA A 135 -15.57 -22.11 19.49
N ASN A 136 -15.55 -23.43 19.52
CA ASN A 136 -15.76 -24.26 18.33
C ASN A 136 -17.14 -24.00 17.70
N TRP A 137 -18.17 -23.81 18.53
CA TRP A 137 -19.50 -23.43 18.05
C TRP A 137 -19.43 -22.04 17.36
N VAL A 138 -18.74 -21.06 17.94
CA VAL A 138 -18.55 -19.72 17.34
C VAL A 138 -17.85 -19.84 15.97
N TYR A 139 -16.77 -20.59 15.85
CA TYR A 139 -16.04 -20.77 14.58
C TYR A 139 -16.92 -21.32 13.47
N GLN A 140 -17.85 -22.22 13.82
CA GLN A 140 -18.78 -22.83 12.86
C GLN A 140 -19.95 -21.92 12.49
N ASN A 141 -20.31 -20.95 13.31
CA ASN A 141 -21.53 -20.16 13.15
C ASN A 141 -21.31 -18.66 12.91
N ALA A 142 -20.16 -18.09 13.26
CA ALA A 142 -19.88 -16.67 13.18
C ALA A 142 -20.09 -16.08 11.76
N HIS A 143 -19.82 -16.87 10.73
CA HIS A 143 -20.03 -16.46 9.33
C HIS A 143 -21.47 -16.09 9.01
N ARG A 144 -22.46 -16.70 9.67
CA ARG A 144 -23.89 -16.42 9.52
C ARG A 144 -24.27 -15.01 9.99
N PHE A 145 -23.42 -14.44 10.84
CA PHE A 145 -23.56 -13.09 11.42
C PHE A 145 -22.54 -12.09 10.85
N GLY A 146 -21.79 -12.50 9.83
CA GLY A 146 -20.87 -11.62 9.13
C GLY A 146 -19.46 -11.57 9.69
N PHE A 147 -19.09 -12.49 10.60
CA PHE A 147 -17.76 -12.62 11.15
C PHE A 147 -16.97 -13.78 10.56
N ILE A 148 -15.68 -13.62 10.51
CA ILE A 148 -14.71 -14.69 10.24
C ILE A 148 -13.79 -14.86 11.44
N LEU A 149 -13.31 -16.09 11.68
CA LEU A 149 -12.13 -16.32 12.50
C LEU A 149 -10.93 -15.79 11.70
N ARG A 150 -10.37 -14.69 12.16
CA ARG A 150 -9.41 -13.91 11.36
C ARG A 150 -8.06 -14.61 11.19
N TYR A 151 -7.60 -15.24 12.25
CA TYR A 151 -6.28 -15.87 12.34
C TYR A 151 -6.43 -17.34 12.72
N PRO A 152 -6.84 -18.21 11.76
CA PRO A 152 -6.96 -19.64 12.02
C PRO A 152 -5.59 -20.30 12.16
N LYS A 153 -5.53 -21.46 12.87
CA LYS A 153 -4.33 -22.29 12.92
C LYS A 153 -3.86 -22.67 11.51
N ASP A 154 -2.55 -22.82 11.34
CA ASP A 154 -1.90 -23.26 10.09
C ASP A 154 -2.00 -22.26 8.92
N LYS A 155 -2.36 -21.00 9.20
CA LYS A 155 -2.46 -19.93 8.21
C LYS A 155 -1.52 -18.73 8.50
N GLU A 156 -0.60 -18.86 9.43
CA GLU A 156 0.30 -17.82 9.90
C GLU A 156 1.18 -17.25 8.77
N ILE A 157 1.60 -18.12 7.83
CA ILE A 157 2.39 -17.69 6.66
C ILE A 157 1.59 -16.72 5.78
N VAL A 158 0.29 -16.93 5.66
CA VAL A 158 -0.59 -16.11 4.81
C VAL A 158 -1.00 -14.83 5.54
N THR A 159 -1.48 -14.95 6.78
CA THR A 159 -1.98 -13.82 7.57
C THR A 159 -0.87 -12.96 8.14
N GLY A 160 0.31 -13.54 8.32
CA GLY A 160 1.46 -12.91 8.97
C GLY A 160 1.32 -12.75 10.49
N GLN A 161 0.30 -13.36 11.09
CA GLN A 161 -0.02 -13.32 12.51
C GLN A 161 -0.20 -14.76 13.03
N MET A 162 0.16 -15.01 14.29
CA MET A 162 -0.12 -16.29 14.95
C MET A 162 -1.62 -16.56 15.01
N GLY A 163 -2.00 -17.83 15.10
CA GLY A 163 -3.40 -18.21 15.26
C GLY A 163 -4.01 -17.61 16.54
N GLU A 164 -5.12 -16.89 16.41
CA GLU A 164 -5.81 -16.22 17.52
C GLU A 164 -7.26 -16.69 17.62
N PRO A 165 -7.58 -17.63 18.54
CA PRO A 165 -8.92 -18.22 18.64
C PRO A 165 -9.99 -17.22 19.09
N TRP A 166 -9.63 -16.12 19.71
CA TRP A 166 -10.52 -15.09 20.22
C TRP A 166 -10.87 -14.01 19.20
N HIS A 167 -10.11 -13.88 18.10
CA HIS A 167 -10.17 -12.72 17.22
C HIS A 167 -11.13 -12.93 16.06
N LEU A 168 -12.27 -12.25 16.13
CA LEU A 168 -13.28 -12.21 15.07
C LEU A 168 -13.15 -10.93 14.26
N ARG A 169 -13.26 -11.03 12.94
CA ARG A 169 -13.32 -9.89 12.04
C ARG A 169 -14.67 -9.83 11.32
N TYR A 170 -15.34 -8.67 11.44
CA TYR A 170 -16.56 -8.40 10.69
C TYR A 170 -16.23 -8.02 9.24
N VAL A 171 -16.81 -8.74 8.29
CA VAL A 171 -16.70 -8.52 6.85
C VAL A 171 -18.08 -8.48 6.16
N GLY A 172 -19.15 -8.64 6.92
CA GLY A 172 -20.51 -8.77 6.40
C GLY A 172 -20.88 -10.19 5.99
N THR A 173 -22.16 -10.54 6.09
CA THR A 173 -22.67 -11.93 6.01
C THR A 173 -22.32 -12.60 4.69
N LYS A 174 -22.45 -11.89 3.56
CA LYS A 174 -22.14 -12.43 2.24
C LYS A 174 -20.68 -12.88 2.13
N HIS A 175 -19.77 -12.00 2.50
CA HIS A 175 -18.32 -12.27 2.42
C HIS A 175 -17.87 -13.30 3.45
N ALA A 176 -18.37 -13.19 4.69
CA ALA A 176 -18.05 -14.15 5.75
C ALA A 176 -18.46 -15.59 5.37
N THR A 177 -19.66 -15.76 4.79
CA THR A 177 -20.14 -17.07 4.35
C THR A 177 -19.29 -17.65 3.23
N LEU A 178 -18.86 -16.83 2.26
CA LEU A 178 -17.96 -17.29 1.19
C LEU A 178 -16.58 -17.69 1.74
N ILE A 179 -16.00 -16.85 2.60
CA ILE A 179 -14.71 -17.12 3.26
C ILE A 179 -14.76 -18.43 4.04
N TYR A 180 -15.81 -18.62 4.83
CA TYR A 180 -16.02 -19.85 5.62
C TYR A 180 -16.12 -21.09 4.74
N ASN A 181 -16.97 -21.06 3.69
CA ASN A 181 -17.17 -22.21 2.80
C ASN A 181 -15.92 -22.57 2.00
N MET A 182 -15.13 -21.59 1.61
CA MET A 182 -13.88 -21.78 0.87
C MET A 182 -12.69 -22.10 1.78
N LYS A 183 -12.84 -21.99 3.10
CA LYS A 183 -11.75 -22.11 4.10
C LYS A 183 -10.59 -21.14 3.82
N PHE A 184 -10.91 -19.95 3.35
CA PHE A 184 -9.96 -18.89 3.04
C PHE A 184 -9.67 -18.03 4.27
N THR A 185 -8.50 -17.41 4.28
CA THR A 185 -8.25 -16.21 5.08
C THR A 185 -8.82 -14.98 4.36
N LEU A 186 -8.80 -13.81 5.01
CA LEU A 186 -9.21 -12.56 4.35
C LEU A 186 -8.29 -12.24 3.16
N GLU A 187 -6.99 -12.50 3.28
CA GLU A 187 -5.99 -12.35 2.22
C GLU A 187 -6.34 -13.21 1.00
N GLU A 188 -6.51 -14.52 1.21
CA GLU A 188 -6.86 -15.47 0.14
C GLU A 188 -8.17 -15.12 -0.53
N TYR A 189 -9.16 -14.64 0.24
CA TYR A 189 -10.45 -14.22 -0.29
C TYR A 189 -10.34 -12.95 -1.14
N LEU A 190 -9.60 -11.96 -0.67
CA LEU A 190 -9.38 -10.74 -1.44
C LEU A 190 -8.61 -11.02 -2.73
N ASP A 191 -7.62 -11.90 -2.68
CA ASP A 191 -6.94 -12.37 -3.89
C ASP A 191 -7.90 -13.09 -4.84
N TYR A 192 -8.78 -13.93 -4.30
CA TYR A 192 -9.77 -14.67 -5.09
C TYR A 192 -10.76 -13.72 -5.80
N ILE A 193 -11.40 -12.80 -5.05
CA ILE A 193 -12.38 -11.88 -5.66
C ILE A 193 -11.70 -10.89 -6.62
N ASN A 194 -10.47 -10.49 -6.37
CA ASN A 194 -9.69 -9.65 -7.28
C ASN A 194 -9.32 -10.40 -8.57
N LYS A 195 -9.06 -11.71 -8.50
CA LYS A 195 -8.84 -12.57 -9.67
C LYS A 195 -10.11 -12.78 -10.49
N ASP A 196 -11.26 -12.96 -9.86
CA ASP A 196 -12.55 -13.15 -10.57
C ASP A 196 -13.06 -11.87 -11.26
N PHE A 197 -12.76 -10.68 -10.72
CA PHE A 197 -13.04 -9.42 -11.41
C PHE A 197 -12.13 -9.18 -12.63
N ASN A 198 -10.98 -9.87 -12.69
CA ASN A 198 -10.00 -9.76 -13.77
C ASN A 198 -9.92 -11.06 -14.60
N LYS A 199 -11.00 -11.45 -15.24
CA LYS A 199 -11.07 -12.66 -16.11
C LYS A 199 -10.09 -12.70 -17.30
N ASP A 200 -9.16 -11.71 -17.40
CA ASP A 200 -8.18 -11.63 -18.51
C ASP A 200 -6.72 -11.47 -18.04
N THR A 201 -6.39 -11.84 -16.79
CA THR A 201 -5.06 -11.60 -16.24
C THR A 201 -4.26 -12.86 -15.97
N THR A 202 -4.06 -13.67 -16.99
CA THR A 202 -3.09 -14.80 -16.93
C THR A 202 -1.64 -14.34 -17.02
N LYS A 203 -1.39 -13.13 -17.54
CA LYS A 203 -0.04 -12.58 -17.72
C LYS A 203 0.43 -11.83 -16.47
N ILE A 204 1.52 -12.28 -15.86
CA ILE A 204 2.26 -11.50 -14.86
C ILE A 204 3.21 -10.58 -15.61
N PRO A 205 2.99 -9.24 -15.61
CA PRO A 205 3.85 -8.34 -16.37
C PRO A 205 5.23 -8.26 -15.75
N LEU A 206 6.26 -8.18 -16.59
CA LEU A 206 7.63 -7.93 -16.19
C LEU A 206 7.93 -6.44 -16.32
N ILE A 207 8.13 -5.77 -15.18
CA ILE A 207 8.39 -4.34 -15.12
C ILE A 207 9.85 -4.07 -14.81
N GLY A 208 10.50 -3.30 -15.67
CA GLY A 208 11.84 -2.81 -15.46
C GLY A 208 11.84 -1.48 -14.72
N ILE A 209 12.69 -1.34 -13.70
CA ILE A 209 12.92 -0.07 -13.00
C ILE A 209 14.35 0.37 -13.24
N ALA A 210 14.55 1.56 -13.80
CA ALA A 210 15.90 2.09 -14.01
C ALA A 210 16.64 2.24 -12.67
N GLY A 211 17.83 1.65 -12.58
CA GLY A 211 18.61 1.69 -11.35
C GLY A 211 19.12 3.10 -11.03
N ARG A 212 19.24 3.41 -9.76
CA ARG A 212 19.83 4.67 -9.26
C ARG A 212 21.20 4.41 -8.64
N VAL A 213 22.12 5.30 -8.97
CA VAL A 213 23.47 5.28 -8.41
C VAL A 213 23.45 5.83 -7.00
N GLU A 214 23.88 5.04 -6.04
CA GLU A 214 23.88 5.39 -4.62
C GLU A 214 25.17 4.88 -3.94
N TYR A 215 25.38 5.33 -2.70
CA TYR A 215 26.41 4.79 -1.82
C TYR A 215 25.76 3.95 -0.72
N SER A 216 26.30 2.76 -0.49
CA SER A 216 25.93 1.97 0.68
C SER A 216 26.44 2.61 1.99
N ASP A 217 25.95 2.12 3.13
CA ASP A 217 26.42 2.55 4.46
C ASP A 217 27.93 2.38 4.65
N LYS A 218 28.55 1.49 3.88
CA LYS A 218 30.01 1.26 3.85
C LYS A 218 30.73 2.13 2.80
N ASN A 219 30.04 3.12 2.26
CA ASN A 219 30.56 3.99 1.20
C ASN A 219 31.04 3.25 -0.06
N LEU A 220 30.39 2.12 -0.37
CA LEU A 220 30.62 1.39 -1.60
C LEU A 220 29.60 1.81 -2.67
N PRO A 221 30.01 1.92 -3.94
CA PRO A 221 29.10 2.20 -5.04
C PRO A 221 28.08 1.08 -5.21
N VAL A 222 26.82 1.44 -5.35
CA VAL A 222 25.72 0.51 -5.60
C VAL A 222 24.78 1.09 -6.66
N ILE A 223 24.21 0.22 -7.47
CA ILE A 223 23.06 0.55 -8.29
C ILE A 223 21.86 -0.11 -7.64
N SER A 224 20.93 0.69 -7.18
CA SER A 224 19.79 0.24 -6.39
C SER A 224 18.45 0.59 -7.03
N THR A 225 17.42 -0.07 -6.56
CA THR A 225 16.01 0.29 -6.80
C THR A 225 15.34 0.48 -5.46
N GLY A 226 14.69 1.62 -5.27
CA GLY A 226 13.99 1.90 -4.03
C GLY A 226 12.93 0.84 -3.72
N GLU A 227 12.90 0.35 -2.49
CA GLU A 227 12.03 -0.74 -2.03
C GLU A 227 10.54 -0.42 -2.23
N PHE A 228 10.13 0.84 -2.12
CA PHE A 228 8.73 1.24 -2.29
C PHE A 228 8.22 1.07 -3.74
N TYR A 229 9.07 1.27 -4.75
CA TYR A 229 8.73 0.95 -6.15
C TYR A 229 8.46 -0.54 -6.31
N ARG A 230 9.41 -1.38 -5.86
CA ARG A 230 9.29 -2.84 -5.92
C ARG A 230 8.04 -3.33 -5.20
N LYS A 231 7.81 -2.88 -3.96
CA LYS A 231 6.63 -3.26 -3.16
C LYS A 231 5.32 -2.91 -3.85
N SER A 232 5.22 -1.69 -4.41
CA SER A 232 4.00 -1.25 -5.10
C SER A 232 3.71 -2.11 -6.34
N MET A 233 4.72 -2.47 -7.13
CA MET A 233 4.56 -3.31 -8.31
C MET A 233 4.18 -4.75 -7.94
N VAL A 234 4.91 -5.36 -7.02
CA VAL A 234 4.67 -6.75 -6.59
C VAL A 234 3.29 -6.89 -5.92
N ARG A 235 2.87 -5.92 -5.11
CA ARG A 235 1.53 -5.88 -4.50
C ARG A 235 0.41 -5.90 -5.54
N ASN A 236 0.63 -5.31 -6.71
CA ASN A 236 -0.31 -5.28 -7.82
C ASN A 236 -0.11 -6.44 -8.83
N GLY A 237 0.72 -7.43 -8.47
CA GLY A 237 0.87 -8.69 -9.21
C GLY A 237 1.82 -8.61 -10.41
N ALA A 238 2.86 -7.77 -10.35
CA ALA A 238 3.92 -7.72 -11.33
C ALA A 238 5.20 -8.41 -10.85
N SER A 239 6.02 -8.88 -11.78
CA SER A 239 7.42 -9.21 -11.57
C SER A 239 8.27 -7.96 -11.83
N VAL A 240 9.36 -7.79 -11.08
CA VAL A 240 10.19 -6.58 -11.15
C VAL A 240 11.66 -6.94 -11.34
N ILE A 241 12.33 -6.20 -12.22
CA ILE A 241 13.79 -6.23 -12.36
C ILE A 241 14.36 -4.81 -12.28
N THR A 242 15.59 -4.67 -11.82
CA THR A 242 16.35 -3.42 -11.91
C THR A 242 17.12 -3.39 -13.23
N ILE A 243 16.91 -2.37 -14.04
CA ILE A 243 17.67 -2.14 -15.26
C ILE A 243 19.00 -1.49 -14.86
N GLN A 244 20.09 -2.20 -15.10
CA GLN A 244 21.45 -1.73 -14.79
C GLN A 244 22.02 -0.93 -15.96
N PRO A 245 22.88 0.09 -15.70
CA PRO A 245 23.67 0.71 -16.75
C PRO A 245 24.54 -0.33 -17.46
N PRO A 246 24.67 -0.26 -18.80
CA PRO A 246 25.38 -1.28 -19.57
C PRO A 246 26.91 -1.08 -19.62
N GLN A 247 27.39 0.09 -19.21
CA GLN A 247 28.79 0.49 -19.37
C GLN A 247 29.64 -0.03 -18.22
N ASP A 248 30.87 -0.44 -18.54
CA ASP A 248 31.89 -0.86 -17.56
C ASP A 248 32.60 0.36 -16.96
N VAL A 249 31.88 1.14 -16.17
CA VAL A 249 32.39 2.33 -15.47
C VAL A 249 31.80 2.41 -14.06
N VAL A 250 32.53 3.07 -13.16
CA VAL A 250 32.05 3.31 -11.79
C VAL A 250 31.26 4.63 -11.74
N TYR A 251 29.97 4.55 -11.83
CA TYR A 251 29.10 5.72 -11.98
C TYR A 251 29.15 6.74 -10.84
N ASN A 252 29.52 6.33 -9.64
CA ASN A 252 29.58 7.21 -8.48
C ASN A 252 30.86 8.04 -8.38
N GLU A 253 31.92 7.70 -9.11
CA GLU A 253 33.14 8.46 -9.18
C GLU A 253 33.15 9.53 -10.29
N ILE A 254 32.11 9.48 -11.16
CA ILE A 254 32.00 10.33 -12.33
C ILE A 254 30.65 11.11 -12.23
N THR A 255 30.72 12.38 -12.61
CA THR A 255 29.48 13.15 -12.81
C THR A 255 28.75 12.65 -14.07
N PRO A 256 27.42 12.85 -14.21
CA PRO A 256 26.71 12.45 -15.43
C PRO A 256 27.32 12.99 -16.73
N ARG A 257 28.03 14.12 -16.67
CA ARG A 257 28.71 14.73 -17.83
C ARG A 257 29.99 14.01 -18.23
N ASP A 258 30.61 13.34 -17.27
CA ASP A 258 31.89 12.65 -17.46
C ASP A 258 31.70 11.17 -17.80
N VAL A 259 30.49 10.64 -17.65
CA VAL A 259 30.15 9.28 -18.12
C VAL A 259 30.24 9.24 -19.65
N PRO A 260 30.99 8.28 -20.22
CA PRO A 260 31.05 8.12 -21.66
C PRO A 260 29.67 7.91 -22.27
N ARG A 261 29.43 8.42 -23.47
CA ARG A 261 28.21 8.16 -24.20
C ARG A 261 28.01 6.69 -24.48
N LEU A 262 26.76 6.25 -24.54
CA LEU A 262 26.41 4.87 -24.88
C LEU A 262 26.93 4.53 -26.28
N SER A 263 27.81 3.52 -26.35
CA SER A 263 28.22 2.94 -27.58
C SER A 263 27.07 2.17 -28.26
N TYR A 264 27.23 1.76 -29.51
CA TYR A 264 26.28 0.88 -30.19
C TYR A 264 26.08 -0.44 -29.42
N LYS A 265 27.17 -1.01 -28.88
CA LYS A 265 27.10 -2.24 -28.09
C LYS A 265 26.38 -2.07 -26.76
N ASP A 266 26.52 -0.92 -26.10
CA ASP A 266 25.79 -0.61 -24.88
C ASP A 266 24.28 -0.54 -25.12
N LYS A 267 23.90 0.07 -26.24
CA LYS A 267 22.48 0.14 -26.67
C LYS A 267 21.92 -1.24 -27.01
N GLU A 268 22.68 -2.07 -27.71
CA GLU A 268 22.30 -3.45 -28.02
C GLU A 268 22.09 -4.29 -26.72
N ILE A 269 22.93 -4.08 -25.69
CA ILE A 269 22.75 -4.72 -24.37
C ILE A 269 21.44 -4.26 -23.73
N LEU A 270 21.14 -2.96 -23.75
CA LEU A 270 19.89 -2.42 -23.23
C LEU A 270 18.69 -2.96 -24.01
N ASP A 271 18.72 -2.95 -25.34
CA ASP A 271 17.64 -3.43 -26.20
C ASP A 271 17.26 -4.89 -25.91
N ASN A 272 18.28 -5.73 -25.66
CA ASN A 272 18.06 -7.13 -25.27
C ASN A 272 17.27 -7.28 -23.95
N ILE A 273 17.38 -6.33 -23.04
CA ILE A 273 16.61 -6.31 -21.80
C ILE A 273 15.24 -5.65 -22.03
N LEU A 274 15.25 -4.45 -22.61
CA LEU A 274 14.07 -3.60 -22.77
C LEU A 274 12.99 -4.28 -23.62
N SER A 275 13.37 -5.02 -24.65
CA SER A 275 12.44 -5.77 -25.51
C SER A 275 11.65 -6.88 -24.83
N LYS A 276 12.01 -7.24 -23.59
CA LYS A 276 11.36 -8.28 -22.80
C LYS A 276 10.42 -7.70 -21.74
N LEU A 277 10.42 -6.38 -21.57
CA LEU A 277 9.64 -5.71 -20.54
C LEU A 277 8.23 -5.40 -21.01
N ASP A 278 7.27 -5.55 -20.13
CA ASP A 278 5.87 -5.17 -20.32
C ASP A 278 5.59 -3.74 -19.84
N GLY A 279 6.54 -3.13 -19.12
CA GLY A 279 6.46 -1.77 -18.65
C GLY A 279 7.77 -1.30 -18.02
N ILE A 280 7.95 0.01 -17.96
CA ILE A 280 9.16 0.64 -17.46
C ILE A 280 8.82 1.75 -16.47
N ILE A 281 9.54 1.81 -15.36
CA ILE A 281 9.53 2.93 -14.41
C ILE A 281 10.87 3.66 -14.49
N LEU A 282 10.80 4.97 -14.72
CA LEU A 282 11.90 5.90 -14.48
C LEU A 282 11.70 6.50 -13.08
N PRO A 283 12.47 6.08 -12.07
CA PRO A 283 12.26 6.50 -10.69
C PRO A 283 12.79 7.90 -10.39
N GLY A 284 12.42 8.43 -9.24
CA GLY A 284 13.01 9.65 -8.69
C GLY A 284 14.52 9.53 -8.47
N GLY A 285 15.18 10.65 -8.26
CA GLY A 285 16.61 10.72 -8.04
C GLY A 285 17.16 12.14 -8.16
N SER A 286 18.47 12.30 -7.95
CA SER A 286 19.15 13.60 -8.06
C SER A 286 19.86 13.80 -9.40
N LYS A 287 20.19 12.72 -10.08
CA LYS A 287 20.95 12.71 -11.34
C LYS A 287 20.34 11.67 -12.28
N TRP A 288 20.29 11.99 -13.57
CA TRP A 288 20.07 11.01 -14.62
C TRP A 288 21.29 10.92 -15.54
N TYR A 289 21.41 9.82 -16.25
CA TYR A 289 22.49 9.52 -17.18
C TYR A 289 21.93 9.26 -18.58
N GLU A 290 22.79 9.13 -19.58
CA GLU A 290 22.34 8.85 -20.96
C GLU A 290 21.57 7.52 -21.06
N PHE A 291 21.85 6.54 -20.20
CA PHE A 291 21.09 5.29 -20.22
C PHE A 291 19.62 5.50 -19.77
N ASP A 292 19.33 6.45 -18.85
CA ASP A 292 17.95 6.83 -18.51
C ASP A 292 17.24 7.46 -19.72
N GLU A 293 17.97 8.32 -20.45
CA GLU A 293 17.44 8.93 -21.67
C GLU A 293 17.14 7.88 -22.74
N TYR A 294 18.06 6.94 -22.93
CA TYR A 294 17.91 5.85 -23.88
C TYR A 294 16.73 4.92 -23.54
N ILE A 295 16.60 4.55 -22.25
CA ILE A 295 15.46 3.75 -21.77
C ILE A 295 14.13 4.48 -22.05
N CYS A 296 14.09 5.80 -21.78
CA CYS A 296 12.91 6.63 -22.08
C CYS A 296 12.57 6.64 -23.57
N GLU A 297 13.57 6.93 -24.43
CA GLU A 297 13.39 6.93 -25.89
C GLU A 297 12.91 5.58 -26.40
N TYR A 298 13.55 4.50 -25.96
CA TYR A 298 13.19 3.14 -26.34
C TYR A 298 11.72 2.82 -25.96
N ALA A 299 11.31 3.16 -24.73
CA ALA A 299 9.95 2.91 -24.28
C ALA A 299 8.92 3.66 -25.12
N LEU A 300 9.19 4.93 -25.46
CA LEU A 300 8.29 5.75 -26.28
C LEU A 300 8.24 5.28 -27.75
N ASP A 301 9.39 4.89 -28.30
CA ASP A 301 9.49 4.47 -29.71
C ASP A 301 8.92 3.05 -29.95
N HIS A 302 8.80 2.22 -28.89
CA HIS A 302 8.25 0.86 -28.95
C HIS A 302 6.90 0.70 -28.24
N ASP A 303 6.25 1.81 -27.91
CA ASP A 303 4.94 1.83 -27.22
C ASP A 303 4.91 1.01 -25.91
N ILE A 304 6.06 0.89 -25.20
CA ILE A 304 6.12 0.23 -23.89
C ILE A 304 5.53 1.17 -22.82
N PRO A 305 4.60 0.70 -21.97
CA PRO A 305 4.07 1.47 -20.86
C PRO A 305 5.18 2.10 -20.01
N LEU A 306 5.14 3.42 -19.85
CA LEU A 306 6.18 4.19 -19.17
C LEU A 306 5.59 5.06 -18.06
N LEU A 307 6.09 4.88 -16.83
CA LEU A 307 5.80 5.75 -15.70
C LEU A 307 7.05 6.49 -15.23
N GLY A 308 7.06 7.80 -15.37
CA GLY A 308 8.11 8.66 -14.81
C GLY A 308 7.72 9.24 -13.47
N ILE A 309 8.58 9.12 -12.45
CA ILE A 309 8.32 9.64 -11.10
C ILE A 309 9.41 10.66 -10.76
N CYS A 310 9.02 11.88 -10.40
CA CYS A 310 9.91 13.00 -10.04
C CYS A 310 10.97 13.23 -11.13
N LEU A 311 12.21 12.83 -10.92
CA LEU A 311 13.27 12.90 -11.94
C LEU A 311 12.88 12.16 -13.23
N GLY A 312 12.15 11.06 -13.12
CA GLY A 312 11.64 10.31 -14.27
C GLY A 312 10.66 11.11 -15.13
N MET A 313 9.74 11.86 -14.52
CA MET A 313 8.87 12.80 -15.24
C MET A 313 9.69 13.88 -15.94
N GLN A 314 10.71 14.42 -15.28
CA GLN A 314 11.61 15.42 -15.86
C GLN A 314 12.42 14.85 -17.04
N THR A 315 12.81 13.58 -16.97
CA THR A 315 13.47 12.86 -18.07
C THR A 315 12.55 12.71 -19.27
N ILE A 316 11.30 12.31 -19.08
CA ILE A 316 10.27 12.22 -20.13
C ILE A 316 10.09 13.59 -20.81
N SER A 317 9.88 14.64 -20.02
CA SER A 317 9.75 16.00 -20.54
C SER A 317 10.97 16.46 -21.33
N TYR A 318 12.19 16.12 -20.85
CA TYR A 318 13.42 16.43 -21.56
C TYR A 318 13.49 15.74 -22.94
N ILE A 319 13.17 14.46 -23.00
CA ILE A 319 13.20 13.69 -24.26
C ILE A 319 12.17 14.23 -25.25
N ASP A 320 10.94 14.52 -24.79
CA ASP A 320 9.89 15.08 -25.61
C ASP A 320 10.30 16.44 -26.19
N ASN A 321 10.79 17.33 -25.37
CA ASN A 321 11.24 18.66 -25.78
C ASN A 321 12.49 18.60 -26.69
N ARG A 322 13.42 17.65 -26.46
CA ARG A 322 14.58 17.43 -27.32
C ARG A 322 14.17 17.00 -28.72
N LYS A 323 13.19 16.11 -28.85
CA LYS A 323 12.61 15.70 -30.14
C LYS A 323 11.98 16.89 -30.87
N ALA A 324 11.29 17.76 -30.15
CA ALA A 324 10.68 18.98 -30.71
C ALA A 324 11.64 20.16 -30.87
N ARG A 325 12.90 20.06 -30.41
CA ARG A 325 13.88 21.15 -30.34
C ARG A 325 13.45 22.34 -29.48
N VAL A 326 12.68 22.09 -28.45
CA VAL A 326 12.27 23.10 -27.44
C VAL A 326 13.47 23.38 -26.52
N PRO A 327 13.90 24.64 -26.36
CA PRO A 327 15.19 24.95 -25.73
C PRO A 327 15.19 24.83 -24.21
N LYS A 328 14.00 24.80 -23.56
CA LYS A 328 13.89 24.85 -22.10
C LYS A 328 12.95 23.76 -21.59
N PHE A 329 13.48 22.83 -20.82
CA PHE A 329 12.74 21.67 -20.33
C PHE A 329 12.61 21.58 -18.81
N LYS A 330 13.42 22.37 -18.07
CA LYS A 330 13.51 22.29 -16.62
C LYS A 330 13.94 23.62 -16.03
N THR A 331 13.29 24.06 -14.96
CA THR A 331 13.63 25.28 -14.22
C THR A 331 13.75 24.96 -12.73
N TYR A 332 14.62 25.69 -12.06
CA TYR A 332 14.68 25.67 -10.60
C TYR A 332 13.48 26.40 -10.02
N ILE A 333 12.86 25.84 -8.99
CA ILE A 333 11.74 26.48 -8.30
C ILE A 333 12.30 27.59 -7.40
N ASN A 334 12.02 28.83 -7.77
CA ASN A 334 12.36 30.00 -6.98
C ASN A 334 11.05 30.66 -6.51
N ASP A 335 11.08 31.23 -5.33
CA ASP A 335 10.03 32.10 -4.79
C ASP A 335 8.63 31.45 -4.70
N SER A 336 8.56 30.10 -4.54
CA SER A 336 7.32 29.42 -4.21
C SER A 336 6.98 29.59 -2.73
N GLU A 337 5.69 29.77 -2.43
CA GLU A 337 5.17 29.76 -1.05
C GLU A 337 5.13 28.34 -0.47
N ILE A 338 5.25 27.33 -1.34
CA ILE A 338 5.27 25.91 -0.97
C ILE A 338 6.72 25.40 -0.98
N ASP A 339 7.14 24.77 0.12
CA ASP A 339 8.38 24.02 0.12
C ASP A 339 8.18 22.65 -0.55
N HIS A 340 8.56 22.57 -1.83
CA HIS A 340 8.47 21.34 -2.62
C HIS A 340 9.54 20.31 -2.30
N ASN A 341 10.53 20.61 -1.44
CA ASN A 341 11.63 19.70 -1.15
C ASN A 341 11.58 19.14 0.27
N GLN A 342 10.51 18.45 0.60
CA GLN A 342 10.31 17.81 1.90
C GLN A 342 10.60 16.32 1.86
N LEU A 343 11.19 15.81 2.94
CA LEU A 343 11.48 14.38 3.08
C LEU A 343 10.28 13.64 3.69
N GLY A 344 9.89 12.54 3.06
CA GLY A 344 8.93 11.62 3.64
C GLY A 344 7.66 11.41 2.82
N PRO A 345 6.76 10.57 3.35
CA PRO A 345 5.50 10.26 2.73
C PRO A 345 4.36 11.22 3.11
N GLU A 346 4.64 12.27 3.87
CA GLU A 346 3.64 13.20 4.38
C GLU A 346 3.01 14.01 3.23
N TYR A 347 1.73 14.40 3.38
CA TYR A 347 1.10 15.33 2.46
C TYR A 347 1.73 16.72 2.58
N VAL A 348 2.11 17.30 1.46
CA VAL A 348 2.76 18.62 1.38
C VAL A 348 1.82 19.66 0.78
N HIS A 349 1.23 19.37 -0.38
CA HIS A 349 0.38 20.34 -1.07
C HIS A 349 -0.75 19.69 -1.86
N ALA A 350 -1.70 20.50 -2.25
CA ALA A 350 -2.79 20.12 -3.14
C ALA A 350 -2.33 20.15 -4.61
N VAL A 351 -2.81 19.21 -5.39
CA VAL A 351 -2.63 19.13 -6.85
C VAL A 351 -3.99 19.11 -7.51
N ASN A 352 -4.23 20.09 -8.40
CA ASN A 352 -5.45 20.24 -9.17
C ASN A 352 -5.35 19.48 -10.48
N LEU A 353 -6.29 18.52 -10.71
CA LEU A 353 -6.32 17.66 -11.88
C LEU A 353 -7.21 18.25 -12.97
N ARG A 354 -6.77 18.22 -14.23
CA ARG A 354 -7.55 18.67 -15.37
C ARG A 354 -8.49 17.58 -15.88
N LYS A 355 -9.77 17.91 -16.02
CA LYS A 355 -10.78 17.02 -16.63
C LYS A 355 -10.38 16.61 -18.05
N GLY A 356 -10.65 15.36 -18.39
CA GLY A 356 -10.29 14.79 -19.68
C GLY A 356 -8.84 14.24 -19.73
N SER A 357 -8.13 14.21 -18.61
CA SER A 357 -6.86 13.52 -18.47
C SER A 357 -7.08 12.10 -17.95
N LYS A 358 -6.12 11.22 -18.18
CA LYS A 358 -6.17 9.85 -17.65
C LYS A 358 -6.08 9.84 -16.11
N ILE A 359 -5.24 10.70 -15.54
CA ILE A 359 -5.14 10.83 -14.09
C ILE A 359 -6.45 11.28 -13.46
N TYR A 360 -7.19 12.20 -14.09
CA TYR A 360 -8.51 12.62 -13.63
C TYR A 360 -9.54 11.50 -13.73
N GLU A 361 -9.59 10.77 -14.86
CA GLU A 361 -10.48 9.62 -15.05
C GLU A 361 -10.23 8.53 -14.02
N LEU A 362 -8.95 8.29 -13.71
CA LEU A 362 -8.51 7.28 -12.76
C LEU A 362 -8.94 7.60 -11.32
N LEU A 363 -8.73 8.85 -10.89
CA LEU A 363 -8.91 9.23 -9.50
C LEU A 363 -10.30 9.80 -9.19
N GLY A 364 -11.02 10.31 -10.19
CA GLY A 364 -12.38 10.83 -10.07
C GLY A 364 -12.52 12.05 -9.15
N GLN A 365 -11.45 12.83 -8.98
CA GLN A 365 -11.37 13.97 -8.09
C GLN A 365 -10.81 15.20 -8.81
N ASP A 366 -11.29 16.40 -8.46
CA ASP A 366 -10.76 17.65 -9.01
C ASP A 366 -9.41 18.02 -8.35
N THR A 367 -9.19 17.60 -7.10
CA THR A 367 -7.98 17.91 -6.31
C THR A 367 -7.58 16.74 -5.44
N ILE A 368 -6.27 16.46 -5.37
CA ILE A 368 -5.68 15.46 -4.48
C ILE A 368 -4.57 16.09 -3.63
N MET A 369 -4.27 15.49 -2.50
CA MET A 369 -3.11 15.86 -1.68
C MET A 369 -1.94 14.92 -1.98
N VAL A 370 -0.74 15.46 -2.14
CA VAL A 370 0.47 14.69 -2.47
C VAL A 370 1.64 15.08 -1.57
N ASN A 371 2.65 14.21 -1.52
CA ASN A 371 3.97 14.55 -0.99
C ASN A 371 4.76 15.35 -2.05
N SER A 372 5.90 15.89 -1.67
CA SER A 372 6.75 16.65 -2.60
C SER A 372 8.21 16.58 -2.20
N ARG A 373 9.07 16.20 -3.13
CA ARG A 373 10.52 16.08 -2.90
C ARG A 373 11.31 16.48 -4.15
N HIS A 374 11.15 17.72 -4.58
CA HIS A 374 11.86 18.21 -5.77
C HIS A 374 12.20 19.70 -5.66
N SER A 375 13.30 20.09 -6.27
CA SER A 375 13.75 21.48 -6.36
C SER A 375 13.64 22.05 -7.79
N TYR A 376 13.22 21.21 -8.73
CA TYR A 376 13.09 21.55 -10.13
C TYR A 376 11.72 21.18 -10.64
N ASN A 377 11.19 21.98 -11.57
CA ASN A 377 9.99 21.69 -12.32
C ASN A 377 10.30 21.59 -13.83
N ILE A 378 9.36 21.03 -14.57
CA ILE A 378 9.38 21.04 -16.03
C ILE A 378 8.79 22.33 -16.58
N GLY A 379 9.07 22.66 -17.84
CA GLY A 379 8.40 23.74 -18.55
C GLY A 379 6.95 23.37 -18.92
N GLU A 380 6.12 24.36 -19.22
CA GLU A 380 4.74 24.13 -19.69
C GLU A 380 4.68 23.68 -21.16
N GLU A 381 5.69 24.02 -21.94
CA GLU A 381 5.77 23.69 -23.37
C GLU A 381 6.35 22.29 -23.53
N ASN A 382 5.49 21.36 -23.92
CA ASN A 382 5.85 20.00 -24.30
C ASN A 382 5.27 19.70 -25.68
N ASN A 383 5.89 18.79 -26.43
CA ASN A 383 5.50 18.42 -27.78
C ASN A 383 4.29 17.47 -27.78
N GLU A 384 4.52 16.20 -27.49
CA GLU A 384 3.46 15.19 -27.42
C GLU A 384 2.83 15.11 -26.03
N PHE A 385 3.60 15.39 -24.98
CA PHE A 385 3.12 15.40 -23.61
C PHE A 385 2.45 16.72 -23.25
N LYS A 386 1.33 16.63 -22.55
CA LYS A 386 0.61 17.79 -22.04
C LYS A 386 0.57 17.76 -20.51
N VAL A 387 0.60 18.93 -19.91
CA VAL A 387 0.47 19.06 -18.45
C VAL A 387 -1.01 18.95 -18.05
N TYR A 388 -1.32 17.97 -17.22
CA TYR A 388 -2.66 17.67 -16.77
C TYR A 388 -2.90 17.86 -15.27
N ALA A 389 -1.86 18.18 -14.51
CA ALA A 389 -2.03 18.53 -13.10
C ALA A 389 -1.05 19.60 -12.69
N TYR A 390 -1.50 20.46 -11.76
CA TYR A 390 -0.71 21.57 -11.22
C TYR A 390 -0.89 21.65 -9.71
N SER A 391 0.17 21.96 -8.99
CA SER A 391 0.09 22.40 -7.60
C SER A 391 -0.65 23.75 -7.48
N SER A 392 -1.02 24.14 -6.26
CA SER A 392 -1.73 25.39 -6.04
C SER A 392 -0.93 26.66 -6.39
N ASP A 393 0.40 26.56 -6.42
CA ASP A 393 1.34 27.61 -6.85
C ASP A 393 1.71 27.52 -8.34
N GLY A 394 1.02 26.66 -9.11
CA GLY A 394 1.13 26.58 -10.56
C GLY A 394 2.26 25.72 -11.09
N ILE A 395 2.93 24.92 -10.24
CA ILE A 395 3.99 24.00 -10.68
C ILE A 395 3.36 22.78 -11.37
N PRO A 396 3.86 22.39 -12.58
CA PRO A 396 3.43 21.15 -13.25
C PRO A 396 3.71 19.89 -12.42
N GLU A 397 2.67 19.10 -12.18
CA GLU A 397 2.72 17.91 -11.33
C GLU A 397 2.41 16.61 -12.07
N CYS A 398 1.77 16.66 -13.25
CA CYS A 398 1.53 15.47 -14.07
C CYS A 398 1.56 15.81 -15.55
N ILE A 399 2.21 14.95 -16.34
CA ILE A 399 2.21 14.97 -17.82
C ILE A 399 1.75 13.63 -18.37
N GLU A 400 1.06 13.66 -19.49
CA GLU A 400 0.58 12.48 -20.23
C GLU A 400 0.71 12.71 -21.75
N ASN A 401 1.01 11.62 -22.50
CA ASN A 401 0.93 11.65 -23.97
C ASN A 401 -0.40 11.14 -24.52
N GLY A 402 -1.35 10.79 -23.63
CA GLY A 402 -2.65 10.21 -24.01
C GLY A 402 -2.58 8.80 -24.60
N LYS A 403 -1.41 8.18 -24.57
CA LYS A 403 -1.14 6.82 -25.06
C LYS A 403 -0.63 5.95 -23.91
N ASN A 404 0.64 5.68 -23.88
CA ASN A 404 1.31 4.69 -23.07
C ASN A 404 2.23 5.28 -21.97
N ALA A 405 2.33 6.59 -21.87
CA ALA A 405 3.28 7.21 -20.95
C ALA A 405 2.66 8.31 -20.11
N MET A 406 3.02 8.30 -18.82
CA MET A 406 2.65 9.28 -17.81
C MET A 406 3.87 9.63 -16.97
N GLY A 407 3.96 10.88 -16.56
CA GLY A 407 4.91 11.34 -15.55
C GLY A 407 4.21 12.07 -14.43
N VAL A 408 4.63 11.82 -13.17
CA VAL A 408 4.17 12.55 -11.99
C VAL A 408 5.36 13.11 -11.24
N GLN A 409 5.21 14.33 -10.69
CA GLN A 409 6.32 15.01 -10.03
C GLN A 409 6.46 14.60 -8.56
N TRP A 410 5.35 14.25 -7.90
CA TRP A 410 5.35 13.69 -6.55
C TRP A 410 5.81 12.23 -6.52
N HIS A 411 5.88 11.64 -5.33
CA HIS A 411 6.33 10.27 -5.10
C HIS A 411 5.17 9.35 -4.67
N PRO A 412 4.37 8.83 -5.62
CA PRO A 412 3.25 7.96 -5.31
C PRO A 412 3.68 6.65 -4.65
N GLU A 413 4.89 6.16 -4.95
CA GLU A 413 5.42 4.93 -4.36
C GLU A 413 5.57 5.02 -2.85
N LEU A 414 5.90 6.20 -2.31
CA LEU A 414 6.03 6.42 -0.86
C LEU A 414 4.67 6.48 -0.15
N MET A 415 3.60 6.83 -0.89
CA MET A 415 2.25 6.99 -0.35
C MET A 415 1.35 5.78 -0.61
N ALA A 416 1.70 4.90 -1.55
CA ALA A 416 0.85 3.79 -1.98
C ALA A 416 0.55 2.74 -0.88
N GLU A 417 1.17 2.82 0.28
CA GLU A 417 0.85 1.94 1.41
C GLU A 417 -0.39 2.40 2.20
N TYR A 418 -0.76 3.67 2.16
CA TYR A 418 -1.82 4.23 3.00
C TYR A 418 -2.74 5.23 2.28
N ASP A 419 -2.36 5.69 1.08
CA ASP A 419 -3.16 6.62 0.28
C ASP A 419 -3.81 5.92 -0.91
N LYS A 420 -5.14 5.99 -0.99
CA LYS A 420 -5.92 5.31 -2.01
C LYS A 420 -5.64 5.82 -3.42
N ASN A 421 -5.44 7.12 -3.60
CA ASN A 421 -5.20 7.71 -4.92
C ASN A 421 -3.88 7.19 -5.50
N ASN A 422 -2.85 7.14 -4.66
CA ASN A 422 -1.55 6.63 -5.05
C ASN A 422 -1.54 5.10 -5.25
N GLN A 423 -2.36 4.35 -4.48
CA GLN A 423 -2.59 2.91 -4.74
C GLN A 423 -3.21 2.69 -6.12
N GLU A 424 -4.26 3.43 -6.46
CA GLU A 424 -4.94 3.30 -7.75
C GLU A 424 -4.02 3.69 -8.93
N LEU A 425 -3.17 4.71 -8.77
CA LEU A 425 -2.18 5.08 -9.79
C LEU A 425 -1.19 3.94 -10.05
N MET A 426 -0.60 3.36 -9.00
CA MET A 426 0.38 2.29 -9.13
C MET A 426 -0.26 1.01 -9.68
N LYS A 427 -1.49 0.71 -9.25
CA LYS A 427 -2.30 -0.40 -9.77
C LYS A 427 -2.62 -0.21 -11.25
N TYR A 428 -3.08 0.98 -11.63
CA TYR A 428 -3.39 1.31 -13.03
C TYR A 428 -2.18 1.07 -13.94
N PHE A 429 -0.99 1.49 -13.52
CA PHE A 429 0.23 1.26 -14.28
C PHE A 429 0.51 -0.24 -14.51
N VAL A 430 0.40 -1.08 -13.45
CA VAL A 430 0.58 -2.54 -13.58
C VAL A 430 -0.47 -3.16 -14.49
N GLU A 431 -1.73 -2.71 -14.40
CA GLU A 431 -2.81 -3.21 -15.28
C GLU A 431 -2.58 -2.81 -16.74
N THR A 432 -2.04 -1.63 -16.98
CA THR A 432 -1.63 -1.17 -18.30
C THR A 432 -0.53 -2.07 -18.88
N CYS A 433 0.51 -2.36 -18.09
CA CYS A 433 1.59 -3.29 -18.49
C CYS A 433 1.10 -4.71 -18.79
N ARG A 434 0.01 -5.14 -18.12
CA ARG A 434 -0.54 -6.49 -18.28
C ARG A 434 -1.32 -6.67 -19.58
N LYS A 435 -2.06 -5.65 -20.00
CA LYS A 435 -2.98 -5.73 -21.14
C LYS A 435 -2.27 -5.64 -22.50
N GLY A 436 -1.07 -5.07 -22.52
CA GLY A 436 -0.53 -4.54 -23.77
C GLY A 436 -1.42 -3.40 -24.28
N TRP A 437 -0.89 -2.45 -24.99
CA TRP A 437 -1.71 -1.40 -25.61
C TRP A 437 -2.41 -1.92 -26.84
#